data_56db77cad36292a2f34fc5caed606217
#
_entry.id   56db77cad36292a2f34fc5caed606217
#
_cell.length_a   1.000
_cell.length_b   1.000
_cell.length_c   1.000
_cell.angle_alpha   90.00
_cell.angle_beta   90.00
_cell.angle_gamma   90.00
#
_symmetry.space_group_name_H-M   'P 1'
#
loop_
_entity.id
_entity.type
_entity.pdbx_description
1 polymer ?
#
loop_
_entity_poly.entity_id
_entity_poly.type
_entity_poly.pdbx_seq_one_letter_code
_entity_poly.pdbx_strand_id
1 'polypeptide(L)' 'MEKKYTVEVVEKEWFQGKELFTVCVYRWILFGLIPICVKTFFGDDLEMLKDEANDYIFDKVYE' A
#
# COMPACT_ATOMS: atom_id res chain seq x y z
N MET A 1 19.42 9.33 4.80
CA MET A 1 18.50 9.42 3.64
C MET A 1 17.13 8.93 4.05
N GLU A 2 16.12 9.72 3.85
CA GLU A 2 14.76 9.34 4.21
C GLU A 2 14.17 8.34 3.24
N LYS A 3 13.51 7.32 3.79
CA LYS A 3 12.77 6.37 2.98
C LYS A 3 11.36 6.93 2.76
N LYS A 4 10.97 7.08 1.52
CA LYS A 4 9.65 7.61 1.19
C LYS A 4 8.74 6.49 0.72
N TYR A 5 7.60 6.37 1.37
CA TYR A 5 6.60 5.37 1.04
C TYR A 5 5.25 6.04 0.81
N THR A 6 4.49 5.47 -0.11
CA THR A 6 3.11 5.90 -0.35
C THR A 6 2.21 4.68 -0.45
N VAL A 7 0.91 4.89 -0.22
CA VAL A 7 -0.10 3.85 -0.28
C VAL A 7 -1.10 4.24 -1.37
N GLU A 8 -1.44 3.29 -2.23
CA GLU A 8 -2.37 3.56 -3.32
C GLU A 8 -3.30 2.38 -3.53
N VAL A 9 -4.58 2.67 -3.78
CA VAL A 9 -5.55 1.66 -4.18
C VAL A 9 -5.40 1.48 -5.68
N VAL A 10 -4.88 0.34 -6.11
CA VAL A 10 -4.56 0.12 -7.52
C VAL A 10 -5.66 -0.63 -8.25
N GLU A 11 -6.54 -1.32 -7.54
CA GLU A 11 -7.61 -2.08 -8.17
C GLU A 11 -8.81 -2.17 -7.25
N LYS A 12 -9.99 -2.12 -7.85
CA LYS A 12 -11.27 -2.35 -7.16
C LYS A 12 -12.04 -3.37 -7.98
N GLU A 13 -12.55 -4.39 -7.30
CA GLU A 13 -13.35 -5.41 -7.94
C GLU A 13 -14.65 -5.62 -7.18
N TRP A 14 -15.70 -5.95 -7.89
CA TRP A 14 -16.98 -6.29 -7.30
C TRP A 14 -17.19 -7.80 -7.44
N PHE A 15 -17.32 -8.49 -6.32
CA PHE A 15 -17.44 -9.93 -6.32
C PHE A 15 -18.45 -10.38 -5.27
N GLN A 16 -19.48 -11.10 -5.73
CA GLN A 16 -20.53 -11.65 -4.86
C GLN A 16 -21.14 -10.62 -3.90
N GLY A 17 -21.43 -9.44 -4.42
CA GLY A 17 -22.06 -8.39 -3.63
C GLY A 17 -21.11 -7.63 -2.70
N LYS A 18 -19.82 -7.88 -2.81
CA LYS A 18 -18.81 -7.19 -2.01
C LYS A 18 -17.80 -6.50 -2.91
N GLU A 19 -17.36 -5.33 -2.46
CA GLU A 19 -16.28 -4.63 -3.14
C GLU A 19 -14.96 -5.07 -2.56
N LEU A 20 -14.07 -5.53 -3.44
CA LEU A 20 -12.73 -5.95 -3.05
C LEU A 20 -11.70 -4.94 -3.52
N PHE A 21 -10.70 -4.70 -2.70
CA PHE A 21 -9.67 -3.70 -2.98
C PHE A 21 -8.30 -4.34 -2.99
N THR A 22 -7.44 -3.85 -3.88
CA THR A 22 -6.02 -4.16 -3.87
C THR A 22 -5.26 -2.89 -3.56
N VAL A 23 -4.48 -2.91 -2.51
CA VAL A 23 -3.72 -1.75 -2.04
C VAL A 23 -2.24 -2.08 -2.15
N CYS A 24 -1.50 -1.21 -2.83
CA CYS A 24 -0.06 -1.37 -2.97
C CYS A 24 0.68 -0.32 -2.16
N VAL A 25 1.75 -0.75 -1.51
CA VAL A 25 2.69 0.15 -0.85
C VAL A 25 3.86 0.36 -1.79
N TYR A 26 4.14 1.61 -2.13
CA TYR A 26 5.25 1.98 -3.00
C TYR A 26 6.38 2.59 -2.21
N ARG A 27 7.59 2.18 -2.51
CA ARG A 27 8.79 2.83 -2.04
C ARG A 27 9.35 3.64 -3.20
N TRP A 28 9.62 4.91 -2.95
CA TRP A 28 10.16 5.81 -3.98
C TRP A 28 11.68 5.83 -3.88
N ILE A 29 12.34 5.57 -5.01
CA ILE A 29 13.79 5.54 -5.10
C ILE A 29 14.25 6.59 -6.12
N LEU A 30 15.56 6.75 -6.24
CA LEU A 30 16.19 7.73 -7.14
C LEU A 30 15.63 9.13 -6.92
N PHE A 31 15.71 9.57 -5.66
CA PHE A 31 15.27 10.91 -5.22
C PHE A 31 13.76 11.13 -5.44
N GLY A 32 12.99 10.06 -5.31
CA GLY A 32 11.54 10.16 -5.43
C GLY A 32 11.02 10.14 -6.85
N LEU A 33 11.82 9.67 -7.80
CA LEU A 33 11.43 9.64 -9.22
C LEU A 33 10.80 8.32 -9.64
N ILE A 34 11.16 7.20 -9.00
CA ILE A 34 10.71 5.88 -9.41
C ILE A 34 9.99 5.20 -8.25
N PRO A 35 8.69 4.87 -8.40
CA PRO A 35 7.97 4.09 -7.39
C PRO A 35 8.15 2.60 -7.64
N ILE A 36 8.39 1.85 -6.55
CA ILE A 36 8.48 0.40 -6.61
C ILE A 36 7.45 -0.18 -5.64
N CYS A 37 6.58 -1.06 -6.14
CA CYS A 37 5.62 -1.74 -5.28
C CYS A 37 6.35 -2.78 -4.44
N VAL A 38 6.41 -2.57 -3.13
CA VAL A 38 7.15 -3.45 -2.22
C VAL A 38 6.24 -4.37 -1.43
N LYS A 39 4.94 -4.06 -1.39
CA LYS A 39 3.98 -4.89 -0.67
C LYS A 39 2.58 -4.65 -1.21
N THR A 40 1.78 -5.71 -1.28
CA THR A 40 0.40 -5.65 -1.73
C THR A 40 -0.51 -6.23 -0.66
N PHE A 41 -1.62 -5.57 -0.40
CA PHE A 41 -2.66 -6.04 0.51
C PHE A 41 -3.97 -6.17 -0.25
N PHE A 42 -4.76 -7.16 0.11
CA PHE A 42 -6.02 -7.45 -0.57
C PHE A 42 -7.10 -7.78 0.45
N GLY A 43 -8.29 -7.24 0.24
CA GLY A 43 -9.41 -7.51 1.13
C GLY A 43 -10.63 -6.66 0.80
N ASP A 44 -11.65 -6.80 1.63
CA ASP A 44 -12.93 -6.10 1.46
C ASP A 44 -13.10 -4.89 2.38
N ASP A 45 -12.18 -4.66 3.30
CA ASP A 45 -12.21 -3.53 4.22
C ASP A 45 -11.06 -2.58 3.91
N LEU A 46 -11.36 -1.51 3.18
CA LEU A 46 -10.35 -0.57 2.74
C LEU A 46 -9.62 0.11 3.91
N GLU A 47 -10.35 0.45 4.97
CA GLU A 47 -9.73 1.10 6.13
C GLU A 47 -8.72 0.17 6.81
N MET A 48 -9.08 -1.12 6.96
CA MET A 48 -8.19 -2.10 7.53
C MET A 48 -6.95 -2.30 6.66
N LEU A 49 -7.15 -2.33 5.34
CA LEU A 49 -6.02 -2.46 4.40
C LEU A 49 -5.08 -1.28 4.51
N LYS A 50 -5.62 -0.07 4.63
CA LYS A 50 -4.80 1.13 4.80
C LYS A 50 -4.04 1.11 6.12
N ASP A 51 -4.68 0.64 7.19
CA ASP A 51 -4.02 0.52 8.49
C ASP A 51 -2.86 -0.49 8.42
N GLU A 52 -3.08 -1.62 7.78
CA GLU A 52 -2.03 -2.63 7.58
C GLU A 52 -0.87 -2.06 6.76
N ALA A 53 -1.19 -1.30 5.72
CA ALA A 53 -0.17 -0.66 4.90
C ALA A 53 0.63 0.36 5.70
N ASN A 54 -0.05 1.16 6.52
CA ASN A 54 0.62 2.14 7.37
C ASN A 54 1.51 1.47 8.41
N ASP A 55 1.07 0.36 8.99
CA ASP A 55 1.88 -0.40 9.92
C ASP A 55 3.14 -0.95 9.24
N TYR A 56 2.99 -1.43 8.02
CA TYR A 56 4.12 -1.92 7.24
C TYR A 56 5.12 -0.79 7.00
N ILE A 57 4.64 0.39 6.61
CA ILE A 57 5.49 1.55 6.36
C ILE A 57 6.21 1.96 7.64
N PHE A 58 5.48 2.00 8.76
CA PHE A 58 6.06 2.36 10.05
C PHE A 58 7.23 1.45 10.39
N ASP A 59 7.02 0.15 10.24
CA ASP A 59 8.10 -0.82 10.51
C ASP A 59 9.31 -0.60 9.62
N LYS A 60 9.07 -0.30 8.34
CA LYS A 60 10.17 -0.10 7.39
C LYS A 60 10.93 1.20 7.63
N VAL A 61 10.23 2.25 8.00
CA VAL A 61 10.86 3.55 8.25
C VAL A 61 11.69 3.52 9.53
N TYR A 62 11.21 2.82 10.54
CA TYR A 62 11.88 2.75 11.85
C TYR A 62 12.68 1.46 12.07
N GLU A 63 12.89 0.73 11.03
CA GLU A 63 13.65 -0.52 11.06
C GLU A 63 15.12 -0.31 11.36
#